data_99e4b0ca28d95bd9cef208b7f682faa8
#
_entry.id   99e4b0ca28d95bd9cef208b7f682faa8
#
_cell.length_a   1.000
_cell.length_b   1.000
_cell.length_c   1.000
_cell.angle_alpha   90.00
_cell.angle_beta   90.00
_cell.angle_gamma   90.00
#
_symmetry.space_group_name_H-M   'P 1'
#
loop_
_entity.id
_entity.type
_entity.pdbx_description
1 polymer ?
#
loop_
_entity_poly.entity_id
_entity_poly.type
_entity_poly.pdbx_seq_one_letter_code
_entity_poly.pdbx_strand_id
1 'polypeptide(L)'
;MGLNIGRLLYGIRTKYEMNVKDICRGICSPSSYCMYENGEIVPDILLVNMFLDRMGFGILGLTAYISEKEVVYFKWKESTRACIRNENYKKLVMLLEHMPTGNVSLNKKIREQYAWFIKGIVAEKDTADLKKATECYEKALECTCGFLIKSQKIEGTFSVREIHIYAIYLNLLCKVNPKEKEEVISRFYQLMQYVNVHYVEEQQKVKIYPLLVCLWGNLVIEGKDTEGSFEIFEKTLELLRKQKSLYCLLEIMRLHILVGLKEKRDMSKEQEDIKILQSFFEEFGYQAQSQIYVPQANEIMLEHVGQYLSTERKKVNYTQEKISDGICSVESYSRIENGRKPTRNNYKALTEKIGTENRYYIELVNTGNIDALLLRREISRILFSEKSMDKVWESLEKLMEILGEDECAQNKQYLKFIEICLSLIHISEPTRLALI
;
A
#
# COMPACT_ATOMS: atom_id res chain seq x y z
N MET A 1 -15.31 3.23 21.37
CA MET A 1 -13.82 3.23 21.56
C MET A 1 -13.18 3.54 20.21
N GLY A 2 -12.30 4.56 20.13
CA GLY A 2 -11.61 4.90 18.88
C GLY A 2 -10.65 3.80 18.40
N LEU A 3 -10.07 4.00 17.21
CA LEU A 3 -9.13 3.07 16.59
C LEU A 3 -7.93 2.81 17.52
N ASN A 4 -7.71 1.56 17.88
CA ASN A 4 -6.47 1.09 18.48
C ASN A 4 -5.72 0.25 17.44
N ILE A 5 -4.59 0.76 16.96
CA ILE A 5 -3.81 0.11 15.89
C ILE A 5 -3.33 -1.30 16.30
N GLY A 6 -3.02 -1.51 17.58
CA GLY A 6 -2.63 -2.84 18.08
C GLY A 6 -3.77 -3.84 17.99
N ARG A 7 -4.99 -3.46 18.41
CA ARG A 7 -6.19 -4.30 18.27
C ARG A 7 -6.50 -4.60 16.81
N LEU A 8 -6.28 -3.65 15.92
CA LEU A 8 -6.46 -3.85 14.49
C LEU A 8 -5.47 -4.90 13.95
N LEU A 9 -4.17 -4.77 14.27
CA LEU A 9 -3.16 -5.74 13.87
C LEU A 9 -3.47 -7.14 14.42
N TYR A 10 -3.86 -7.23 15.70
CA TYR A 10 -4.29 -8.48 16.33
C TYR A 10 -5.51 -9.08 15.62
N GLY A 11 -6.55 -8.27 15.36
CA GLY A 11 -7.79 -8.70 14.72
C GLY A 11 -7.56 -9.25 13.30
N ILE A 12 -6.72 -8.58 12.49
CA ILE A 12 -6.38 -9.06 11.15
C ILE A 12 -5.62 -10.39 11.26
N ARG A 13 -4.55 -10.42 12.08
CA ARG A 13 -3.73 -11.62 12.23
C ARG A 13 -4.53 -12.84 12.68
N THR A 14 -5.39 -12.69 13.67
CA THR A 14 -6.20 -13.78 14.20
C THR A 14 -7.27 -14.22 13.21
N LYS A 15 -7.93 -13.29 12.53
CA LYS A 15 -8.94 -13.61 11.51
C LYS A 15 -8.39 -14.44 10.36
N TYR A 16 -7.15 -14.19 9.96
CA TYR A 16 -6.48 -14.91 8.87
C TYR A 16 -5.49 -15.99 9.39
N GLU A 17 -5.55 -16.36 10.67
CA GLU A 17 -4.77 -17.42 11.31
C GLU A 17 -3.25 -17.30 11.09
N MET A 18 -2.74 -16.06 11.03
CA MET A 18 -1.34 -15.79 10.73
C MET A 18 -0.44 -15.90 11.97
N ASN A 19 0.77 -16.43 11.77
CA ASN A 19 1.76 -16.58 12.83
C ASN A 19 2.51 -15.26 13.08
N VAL A 20 2.64 -14.86 14.36
CA VAL A 20 3.42 -13.69 14.78
C VAL A 20 4.85 -13.74 14.23
N LYS A 21 5.49 -14.91 14.29
CA LYS A 21 6.89 -15.06 13.83
C LYS A 21 7.06 -14.74 12.36
N ASP A 22 6.08 -15.11 11.51
CA ASP A 22 6.16 -14.85 10.09
C ASP A 22 5.98 -13.37 9.78
N ILE A 23 5.01 -12.70 10.43
CA ILE A 23 4.74 -11.28 10.23
C ILE A 23 5.93 -10.41 10.65
N CYS A 24 6.58 -10.70 11.76
CA CYS A 24 7.67 -9.88 12.30
C CYS A 24 9.07 -10.30 11.84
N ARG A 25 9.21 -11.43 11.13
CA ARG A 25 10.51 -12.01 10.72
C ARG A 25 11.39 -10.99 9.99
N GLY A 26 12.62 -10.82 10.45
CA GLY A 26 13.59 -9.88 9.89
C GLY A 26 13.40 -8.42 10.29
N ILE A 27 12.22 -8.03 10.82
CA ILE A 27 11.89 -6.64 11.18
C ILE A 27 12.10 -6.39 12.68
N CYS A 28 11.43 -7.17 13.54
CA CYS A 28 11.51 -7.05 14.99
C CYS A 28 11.36 -8.42 15.66
N SER A 29 11.52 -8.48 16.99
CA SER A 29 11.27 -9.71 17.75
C SER A 29 9.78 -10.01 17.86
N PRO A 30 9.37 -11.28 18.00
CA PRO A 30 7.98 -11.64 18.31
C PRO A 30 7.44 -10.93 19.55
N SER A 31 8.26 -10.78 20.59
CA SER A 31 7.87 -10.06 21.82
C SER A 31 7.56 -8.60 21.54
N SER A 32 8.39 -7.90 20.72
CA SER A 32 8.12 -6.52 20.33
C SER A 32 6.83 -6.40 19.52
N TYR A 33 6.55 -7.36 18.64
CA TYR A 33 5.31 -7.38 17.87
C TYR A 33 4.07 -7.56 18.79
N CYS A 34 4.16 -8.48 19.77
CA CYS A 34 3.09 -8.65 20.79
C CYS A 34 2.86 -7.37 21.59
N MET A 35 3.91 -6.61 21.94
CA MET A 35 3.75 -5.32 22.62
C MET A 35 3.02 -4.29 21.74
N TYR A 36 3.16 -4.35 20.40
CA TYR A 36 2.36 -3.56 19.49
C TYR A 36 0.89 -3.98 19.48
N GLU A 37 0.60 -5.30 19.42
CA GLU A 37 -0.78 -5.81 19.46
C GLU A 37 -1.49 -5.48 20.77
N ASN A 38 -0.79 -5.55 21.90
CA ASN A 38 -1.31 -5.21 23.23
C ASN A 38 -1.48 -3.70 23.46
N GLY A 39 -0.94 -2.86 22.55
CA GLY A 39 -0.98 -1.40 22.69
C GLY A 39 0.00 -0.83 23.73
N GLU A 40 0.93 -1.64 24.24
CA GLU A 40 1.99 -1.20 25.16
C GLU A 40 2.96 -0.24 24.46
N ILE A 41 3.20 -0.45 23.18
CA ILE A 41 4.02 0.42 22.31
C ILE A 41 3.22 0.70 21.04
N VAL A 42 3.18 1.95 20.62
CA VAL A 42 2.60 2.34 19.33
C VAL A 42 3.67 2.18 18.25
N PRO A 43 3.47 1.29 17.26
CA PRO A 43 4.41 1.14 16.15
C PRO A 43 4.48 2.41 15.31
N ASP A 44 5.62 2.67 14.67
CA ASP A 44 5.73 3.75 13.70
C ASP A 44 5.03 3.38 12.37
N ILE A 45 4.80 4.39 11.54
CA ILE A 45 4.02 4.25 10.31
C ILE A 45 4.64 3.27 9.29
N LEU A 46 5.97 3.16 9.23
CA LEU A 46 6.63 2.21 8.34
C LEU A 46 6.41 0.78 8.80
N LEU A 47 6.41 0.55 10.12
CA LEU A 47 6.08 -0.75 10.72
C LEU A 47 4.62 -1.11 10.47
N VAL A 48 3.69 -0.20 10.71
CA VAL A 48 2.26 -0.45 10.46
C VAL A 48 2.02 -0.82 9.01
N ASN A 49 2.55 -0.04 8.06
CA ASN A 49 2.45 -0.36 6.64
C ASN A 49 3.04 -1.73 6.30
N MET A 50 4.23 -2.03 6.85
CA MET A 50 4.90 -3.29 6.59
C MET A 50 4.11 -4.50 7.11
N PHE A 51 3.57 -4.40 8.32
CA PHE A 51 2.80 -5.49 8.91
C PHE A 51 1.48 -5.71 8.18
N LEU A 52 0.75 -4.64 7.84
CA LEU A 52 -0.48 -4.73 7.06
C LEU A 52 -0.23 -5.33 5.67
N ASP A 53 0.80 -4.88 4.98
CA ASP A 53 1.19 -5.43 3.68
C ASP A 53 1.56 -6.91 3.78
N ARG A 54 2.33 -7.31 4.80
CA ARG A 54 2.69 -8.73 5.03
C ARG A 54 1.50 -9.60 5.36
N MET A 55 0.47 -9.04 5.97
CA MET A 55 -0.81 -9.72 6.19
C MET A 55 -1.70 -9.76 4.94
N GLY A 56 -1.25 -9.21 3.82
CA GLY A 56 -2.03 -9.13 2.59
C GLY A 56 -3.23 -8.18 2.68
N PHE A 57 -3.22 -7.28 3.66
CA PHE A 57 -4.34 -6.43 3.98
C PHE A 57 -4.05 -4.95 3.70
N GLY A 58 -4.90 -4.32 2.91
CA GLY A 58 -4.83 -2.88 2.65
C GLY A 58 -5.96 -2.13 3.35
N ILE A 59 -5.64 -1.15 4.17
CA ILE A 59 -6.64 -0.30 4.81
C ILE A 59 -6.77 1.00 4.02
N LEU A 60 -7.90 1.17 3.35
CA LEU A 60 -8.29 2.45 2.79
C LEU A 60 -8.77 3.37 3.93
N GLY A 61 -8.27 4.60 3.96
CA GLY A 61 -8.69 5.61 4.92
C GLY A 61 -7.98 5.56 6.27
N LEU A 62 -6.92 4.75 6.43
CA LEU A 62 -6.05 4.88 7.60
C LEU A 62 -5.18 6.12 7.43
N THR A 63 -5.28 7.03 8.40
CA THR A 63 -4.48 8.26 8.48
C THR A 63 -3.56 8.21 9.69
N ALA A 64 -2.35 8.70 9.54
CA ALA A 64 -1.38 8.80 10.63
C ALA A 64 -0.89 10.25 10.80
N TYR A 65 -0.74 10.64 12.04
CA TYR A 65 -0.13 11.93 12.39
C TYR A 65 1.38 11.80 12.43
N ILE A 66 2.07 12.65 11.68
CA ILE A 66 3.51 12.63 11.54
C ILE A 66 4.14 13.92 12.05
N SER A 67 5.34 13.80 12.61
CA SER A 67 6.16 14.91 13.04
C SER A 67 6.86 15.58 11.86
N GLU A 68 7.32 16.84 12.04
CA GLU A 68 8.08 17.58 11.05
C GLU A 68 9.29 16.79 10.47
N LYS A 69 10.02 16.08 11.33
CA LYS A 69 11.15 15.24 10.89
C LYS A 69 10.70 14.07 10.01
N GLU A 70 9.56 13.49 10.30
CA GLU A 70 8.96 12.44 9.48
C GLU A 70 8.45 13.00 8.15
N VAL A 71 7.88 14.22 8.15
CA VAL A 71 7.49 14.95 6.92
C VAL A 71 8.67 15.10 5.97
N VAL A 72 9.85 15.48 6.48
CA VAL A 72 11.06 15.59 5.65
C VAL A 72 11.40 14.26 4.97
N TYR A 73 11.32 13.15 5.71
CA TYR A 73 11.57 11.82 5.14
C TYR A 73 10.54 11.45 4.06
N PHE A 74 9.25 11.68 4.29
CA PHE A 74 8.22 11.35 3.31
C PHE A 74 8.26 12.24 2.06
N LYS A 75 8.57 13.53 2.21
CA LYS A 75 8.82 14.43 1.07
C LYS A 75 10.03 13.98 0.24
N TRP A 76 11.12 13.58 0.92
CA TRP A 76 12.30 13.02 0.25
C TRP A 76 11.92 11.74 -0.52
N LYS A 77 11.18 10.81 0.11
CA LYS A 77 10.71 9.58 -0.53
C LYS A 77 9.83 9.86 -1.75
N GLU A 78 8.91 10.81 -1.67
CA GLU A 78 8.07 11.17 -2.81
C GLU A 78 8.89 11.86 -3.93
N SER A 79 9.86 12.69 -3.58
CA SER A 79 10.78 13.27 -4.56
C SER A 79 11.60 12.20 -5.29
N THR A 80 12.06 11.14 -4.59
CA THR A 80 12.75 10.01 -5.23
C THR A 80 11.83 9.24 -6.17
N ARG A 81 10.58 9.00 -5.77
CA ARG A 81 9.55 8.35 -6.63
C ARG A 81 9.25 9.17 -7.88
N ALA A 82 9.14 10.49 -7.73
CA ALA A 82 8.95 11.40 -8.86
C ALA A 82 10.14 11.36 -9.81
N CYS A 83 11.37 11.32 -9.30
CA CYS A 83 12.57 11.17 -10.13
C CYS A 83 12.57 9.85 -10.92
N ILE A 84 12.16 8.74 -10.30
CA ILE A 84 12.06 7.44 -10.97
C ILE A 84 10.99 7.50 -12.07
N ARG A 85 9.79 8.00 -11.78
CA ARG A 85 8.70 8.13 -12.76
C ARG A 85 9.10 8.94 -13.99
N ASN A 86 9.88 10.00 -13.77
CA ASN A 86 10.32 10.92 -14.81
C ASN A 86 11.71 10.58 -15.37
N GLU A 87 12.28 9.42 -15.04
CA GLU A 87 13.60 8.93 -15.46
C GLU A 87 14.75 9.93 -15.20
N ASN A 88 14.61 10.78 -14.18
CA ASN A 88 15.63 11.77 -13.80
C ASN A 88 16.62 11.17 -12.79
N TYR A 89 17.46 10.25 -13.26
CA TYR A 89 18.41 9.52 -12.42
C TYR A 89 19.52 10.39 -11.86
N LYS A 90 19.95 11.45 -12.57
CA LYS A 90 20.92 12.41 -12.04
C LYS A 90 20.44 13.12 -10.78
N LYS A 91 19.17 13.57 -10.79
CA LYS A 91 18.54 14.16 -9.59
C LYS A 91 18.37 13.12 -8.50
N LEU A 92 18.10 11.87 -8.87
CA LEU A 92 17.95 10.76 -7.91
C LEU A 92 19.26 10.50 -7.14
N VAL A 93 20.44 10.59 -7.80
CA VAL A 93 21.76 10.51 -7.15
C VAL A 93 21.92 11.61 -6.11
N MET A 94 21.62 12.87 -6.47
CA MET A 94 21.67 13.99 -5.52
C MET A 94 20.77 13.79 -4.31
N LEU A 95 19.57 13.27 -4.52
CA LEU A 95 18.62 12.97 -3.42
C LEU A 95 19.16 11.87 -2.50
N LEU A 96 19.88 10.87 -3.01
CA LEU A 96 20.50 9.83 -2.19
C LEU A 96 21.58 10.36 -1.26
N GLU A 97 22.41 11.32 -1.72
CA GLU A 97 23.43 11.99 -0.90
C GLU A 97 22.80 12.79 0.25
N HIS A 98 21.60 13.30 0.05
CA HIS A 98 20.86 14.11 1.02
C HIS A 98 19.74 13.33 1.72
N MET A 99 19.88 12.01 1.82
CA MET A 99 18.91 11.18 2.55
C MET A 99 18.76 11.66 4.01
N PRO A 100 17.55 11.90 4.51
CA PRO A 100 17.33 12.26 5.91
C PRO A 100 17.78 11.14 6.86
N THR A 101 18.99 11.28 7.42
CA THR A 101 19.60 10.29 8.34
C THR A 101 19.43 10.65 9.81
N GLY A 102 18.95 11.86 10.12
CA GLY A 102 18.79 12.36 11.49
C GLY A 102 17.84 11.51 12.36
N ASN A 103 17.68 11.90 13.64
CA ASN A 103 16.80 11.23 14.62
C ASN A 103 15.31 11.25 14.19
N VAL A 104 14.99 10.48 13.15
CA VAL A 104 13.63 10.21 12.71
C VAL A 104 13.14 8.98 13.45
N SER A 105 11.98 9.08 14.10
CA SER A 105 11.38 7.97 14.86
C SER A 105 10.74 6.90 13.97
N LEU A 106 11.34 6.63 12.82
CA LEU A 106 10.89 5.63 11.85
C LEU A 106 11.85 4.44 11.82
N ASN A 107 11.32 3.25 11.56
CA ASN A 107 12.11 2.02 11.56
C ASN A 107 13.33 2.09 10.63
N LYS A 108 14.51 1.87 11.19
CA LYS A 108 15.80 1.99 10.49
C LYS A 108 15.93 0.99 9.34
N LYS A 109 15.60 -0.29 9.59
CA LYS A 109 15.73 -1.36 8.57
C LYS A 109 14.88 -1.08 7.33
N ILE A 110 13.64 -0.61 7.51
CA ILE A 110 12.72 -0.31 6.40
C ILE A 110 13.21 0.91 5.61
N ARG A 111 13.80 1.92 6.30
CA ARG A 111 14.42 3.07 5.64
C ARG A 111 15.67 2.67 4.85
N GLU A 112 16.52 1.83 5.41
CA GLU A 112 17.73 1.31 4.77
C GLU A 112 17.38 0.44 3.56
N GLN A 113 16.36 -0.43 3.67
CA GLN A 113 15.84 -1.20 2.54
C GLN A 113 15.49 -0.29 1.37
N TYR A 114 14.73 0.78 1.64
CA TYR A 114 14.36 1.72 0.59
C TYR A 114 15.56 2.43 -0.02
N ALA A 115 16.52 2.85 0.79
CA ALA A 115 17.75 3.49 0.31
C ALA A 115 18.60 2.56 -0.58
N TRP A 116 18.77 1.29 -0.20
CA TRP A 116 19.47 0.30 -1.01
C TRP A 116 18.72 0.00 -2.32
N PHE A 117 17.39 -0.05 -2.28
CA PHE A 117 16.57 -0.20 -3.48
C PHE A 117 16.81 0.95 -4.47
N ILE A 118 16.80 2.21 -4.01
CA ILE A 118 17.09 3.38 -4.86
C ILE A 118 18.51 3.33 -5.41
N LYS A 119 19.52 2.94 -4.61
CA LYS A 119 20.90 2.73 -5.07
C LYS A 119 20.98 1.69 -6.19
N GLY A 120 20.19 0.62 -6.10
CA GLY A 120 20.08 -0.39 -7.14
C GLY A 120 19.56 0.19 -8.46
N ILE A 121 18.49 1.00 -8.40
CA ILE A 121 17.94 1.68 -9.59
C ILE A 121 18.98 2.62 -10.23
N VAL A 122 19.71 3.39 -9.43
CA VAL A 122 20.78 4.26 -9.94
C VAL A 122 21.88 3.44 -10.61
N ALA A 123 22.33 2.34 -9.99
CA ALA A 123 23.34 1.48 -10.56
C ALA A 123 22.88 0.85 -11.89
N GLU A 124 21.62 0.44 -11.99
CA GLU A 124 21.05 -0.16 -13.19
C GLU A 124 20.81 0.85 -14.31
N LYS A 125 20.26 2.03 -14.00
CA LYS A 125 19.74 2.98 -15.00
C LYS A 125 20.67 4.13 -15.35
N ASP A 126 21.47 4.61 -14.39
CA ASP A 126 22.38 5.73 -14.60
C ASP A 126 23.77 5.25 -15.01
N THR A 127 24.30 4.25 -14.32
CA THR A 127 25.68 3.74 -14.59
C THR A 127 25.72 2.45 -15.40
N ALA A 128 24.59 1.81 -15.67
CA ALA A 128 24.47 0.52 -16.35
C ALA A 128 25.32 -0.62 -15.71
N ASP A 129 25.65 -0.49 -14.43
CA ASP A 129 26.41 -1.49 -13.66
C ASP A 129 25.45 -2.52 -13.05
N LEU A 130 25.14 -3.56 -13.86
CA LEU A 130 24.16 -4.59 -13.46
C LEU A 130 24.63 -5.42 -12.26
N LYS A 131 25.94 -5.64 -12.10
CA LYS A 131 26.48 -6.37 -10.93
C LYS A 131 26.25 -5.58 -9.65
N LYS A 132 26.65 -4.30 -9.65
CA LYS A 132 26.44 -3.40 -8.52
C LYS A 132 24.95 -3.21 -8.21
N ALA A 133 24.10 -3.16 -9.23
CA ALA A 133 22.64 -3.09 -9.05
C ALA A 133 22.12 -4.34 -8.34
N THR A 134 22.55 -5.54 -8.76
CA THR A 134 22.19 -6.81 -8.12
C THR A 134 22.60 -6.84 -6.65
N GLU A 135 23.85 -6.45 -6.33
CA GLU A 135 24.34 -6.35 -4.94
C GLU A 135 23.52 -5.35 -4.10
N CYS A 136 23.09 -4.23 -4.70
CA CYS A 136 22.26 -3.25 -4.00
C CYS A 136 20.85 -3.80 -3.69
N TYR A 137 20.22 -4.52 -4.62
CA TYR A 137 18.92 -5.15 -4.39
C TYR A 137 19.03 -6.30 -3.37
N GLU A 138 20.10 -7.07 -3.40
CA GLU A 138 20.39 -8.08 -2.38
C GLU A 138 20.48 -7.46 -0.98
N LYS A 139 21.27 -6.39 -0.80
CA LYS A 139 21.36 -5.63 0.46
C LYS A 139 20.00 -5.05 0.88
N ALA A 140 19.17 -4.60 -0.07
CA ALA A 140 17.83 -4.14 0.24
C ALA A 140 16.95 -5.27 0.82
N LEU A 141 17.03 -6.47 0.27
CA LEU A 141 16.32 -7.65 0.77
C LEU A 141 16.86 -8.10 2.13
N GLU A 142 18.18 -8.08 2.34
CA GLU A 142 18.82 -8.43 3.60
C GLU A 142 18.33 -7.57 4.78
N CYS A 143 17.91 -6.33 4.53
CA CYS A 143 17.40 -5.46 5.60
C CYS A 143 16.17 -6.03 6.31
N THR A 144 15.28 -6.73 5.60
CA THR A 144 13.99 -7.21 6.16
C THR A 144 13.64 -8.66 5.84
N CYS A 145 14.09 -9.20 4.70
CA CYS A 145 13.71 -10.52 4.21
C CYS A 145 14.85 -11.28 3.51
N GLY A 146 16.10 -11.11 3.95
CA GLY A 146 17.28 -11.79 3.37
C GLY A 146 17.18 -13.33 3.33
N PHE A 147 16.32 -13.92 4.15
CA PHE A 147 16.03 -15.35 4.09
C PHE A 147 15.34 -15.78 2.78
N LEU A 148 14.65 -14.87 2.10
CA LEU A 148 13.97 -15.13 0.82
C LEU A 148 14.96 -15.50 -0.31
N ILE A 149 16.15 -14.89 -0.29
CA ILE A 149 17.21 -15.19 -1.26
C ILE A 149 17.79 -16.60 -1.04
N LYS A 150 17.93 -17.00 0.22
CA LYS A 150 18.59 -18.25 0.62
C LYS A 150 17.64 -19.46 0.63
N SER A 151 16.33 -19.23 0.66
CA SER A 151 15.34 -20.30 0.75
C SER A 151 15.05 -20.88 -0.62
N GLN A 152 14.84 -22.20 -0.71
CA GLN A 152 14.37 -22.85 -1.93
C GLN A 152 12.87 -22.68 -2.17
N LYS A 153 12.11 -22.32 -1.15
CA LYS A 153 10.66 -22.12 -1.18
C LYS A 153 10.28 -20.73 -0.71
N ILE A 154 9.17 -20.22 -1.20
CA ILE A 154 8.58 -18.97 -0.76
C ILE A 154 7.72 -19.26 0.47
N GLU A 155 8.31 -19.14 1.66
CA GLU A 155 7.66 -19.44 2.95
C GLU A 155 7.69 -18.21 3.86
N GLY A 156 6.55 -17.94 4.53
CA GLY A 156 6.35 -16.79 5.39
C GLY A 156 5.48 -15.72 4.77
N THR A 157 5.49 -14.54 5.37
CA THR A 157 4.71 -13.39 4.88
C THR A 157 5.62 -12.30 4.36
N PHE A 158 5.27 -11.73 3.20
CA PHE A 158 6.04 -10.69 2.54
C PHE A 158 5.16 -9.52 2.15
N SER A 159 5.67 -8.32 2.30
CA SER A 159 5.01 -7.10 1.81
C SER A 159 5.10 -6.97 0.29
N VAL A 160 4.21 -6.20 -0.31
CA VAL A 160 4.26 -5.83 -1.73
C VAL A 160 5.64 -5.31 -2.13
N ARG A 161 6.26 -4.49 -1.27
CA ARG A 161 7.60 -3.95 -1.53
C ARG A 161 8.70 -5.01 -1.52
N GLU A 162 8.66 -5.94 -0.58
CA GLU A 162 9.65 -7.03 -0.51
C GLU A 162 9.57 -7.92 -1.74
N ILE A 163 8.36 -8.31 -2.14
CA ILE A 163 8.13 -9.08 -3.39
C ILE A 163 8.58 -8.27 -4.61
N HIS A 164 8.29 -6.98 -4.64
CA HIS A 164 8.70 -6.10 -5.73
C HIS A 164 10.23 -6.04 -5.87
N ILE A 165 10.96 -5.80 -4.78
CA ILE A 165 12.44 -5.77 -4.81
C ILE A 165 12.98 -7.13 -5.24
N TYR A 166 12.40 -8.22 -4.74
CA TYR A 166 12.83 -9.57 -5.10
C TYR A 166 12.57 -9.89 -6.58
N ALA A 167 11.45 -9.46 -7.12
CA ALA A 167 11.14 -9.62 -8.54
C ALA A 167 12.15 -8.87 -9.43
N ILE A 168 12.51 -7.63 -9.08
CA ILE A 168 13.53 -6.86 -9.80
C ILE A 168 14.91 -7.54 -9.67
N TYR A 169 15.28 -7.99 -8.48
CA TYR A 169 16.51 -8.75 -8.23
C TYR A 169 16.60 -9.99 -9.11
N LEU A 170 15.56 -10.83 -9.15
CA LEU A 170 15.50 -12.05 -9.96
C LEU A 170 15.63 -11.74 -11.45
N ASN A 171 14.92 -10.72 -11.94
CA ASN A 171 14.99 -10.30 -13.34
C ASN A 171 16.41 -9.85 -13.72
N LEU A 172 17.09 -9.16 -12.81
CA LEU A 172 18.46 -8.69 -13.04
C LEU A 172 19.46 -9.84 -12.95
N LEU A 173 19.25 -10.80 -12.05
CA LEU A 173 20.08 -11.98 -11.87
C LEU A 173 20.18 -12.79 -13.17
N CYS A 174 19.07 -12.98 -13.90
CA CYS A 174 19.07 -13.61 -15.23
C CYS A 174 19.95 -12.87 -16.25
N LYS A 175 20.00 -11.55 -16.19
CA LYS A 175 20.83 -10.75 -17.12
C LYS A 175 22.32 -10.85 -16.80
N VAL A 176 22.65 -10.93 -15.50
CA VAL A 176 24.04 -11.06 -15.02
C VAL A 176 24.54 -12.50 -15.14
N ASN A 177 23.69 -13.48 -14.86
CA ASN A 177 23.99 -14.90 -14.92
C ASN A 177 22.90 -15.69 -15.69
N PRO A 178 23.00 -15.77 -17.02
CA PRO A 178 22.00 -16.46 -17.83
C PRO A 178 21.80 -17.96 -17.51
N LYS A 179 22.73 -18.59 -16.80
CA LYS A 179 22.61 -20.00 -16.38
C LYS A 179 21.52 -20.23 -15.34
N GLU A 180 21.13 -19.20 -14.61
CA GLU A 180 20.09 -19.28 -13.58
C GLU A 180 18.68 -19.05 -14.11
N LYS A 181 18.53 -18.89 -15.44
CA LYS A 181 17.25 -18.52 -16.07
C LYS A 181 16.11 -19.47 -15.71
N GLU A 182 16.32 -20.78 -15.77
CA GLU A 182 15.30 -21.78 -15.46
C GLU A 182 14.88 -21.73 -13.98
N GLU A 183 15.84 -21.59 -13.08
CA GLU A 183 15.55 -21.43 -11.65
C GLU A 183 14.77 -20.14 -11.40
N VAL A 184 15.15 -19.04 -12.03
CA VAL A 184 14.45 -17.75 -11.87
C VAL A 184 13.02 -17.83 -12.41
N ILE A 185 12.77 -18.48 -13.56
CA ILE A 185 11.43 -18.73 -14.09
C ILE A 185 10.59 -19.50 -13.05
N SER A 186 11.15 -20.57 -12.47
CA SER A 186 10.49 -21.33 -11.40
C SER A 186 10.20 -20.47 -10.18
N ARG A 187 11.11 -19.59 -9.78
CA ARG A 187 10.92 -18.64 -8.67
C ARG A 187 9.79 -17.66 -8.92
N PHE A 188 9.71 -17.09 -10.12
CA PHE A 188 8.57 -16.22 -10.49
C PHE A 188 7.25 -16.97 -10.40
N TYR A 189 7.21 -18.22 -10.88
CA TYR A 189 6.01 -19.03 -10.77
C TYR A 189 5.60 -19.27 -9.31
N GLN A 190 6.55 -19.61 -8.44
CA GLN A 190 6.30 -19.73 -7.00
C GLN A 190 5.78 -18.42 -6.38
N LEU A 191 6.34 -17.25 -6.78
CA LEU A 191 5.84 -15.94 -6.32
C LEU A 191 4.42 -15.67 -6.79
N MET A 192 4.09 -15.99 -8.04
CA MET A 192 2.72 -15.85 -8.55
C MET A 192 1.74 -16.73 -7.77
N GLN A 193 2.12 -17.98 -7.48
CA GLN A 193 1.31 -18.87 -6.64
C GLN A 193 1.15 -18.32 -5.20
N TYR A 194 2.24 -17.86 -4.61
CA TYR A 194 2.21 -17.22 -3.29
C TYR A 194 1.24 -16.02 -3.26
N VAL A 195 1.34 -15.13 -4.24
CA VAL A 195 0.45 -13.95 -4.32
C VAL A 195 -1.01 -14.37 -4.52
N ASN A 196 -1.28 -15.41 -5.33
CA ASN A 196 -2.63 -15.91 -5.55
C ASN A 196 -3.29 -16.47 -4.27
N VAL A 197 -2.51 -17.10 -3.41
CA VAL A 197 -2.99 -17.69 -2.15
C VAL A 197 -3.04 -16.66 -1.04
N HIS A 198 -2.00 -15.86 -0.90
CA HIS A 198 -1.82 -14.96 0.26
C HIS A 198 -2.62 -13.64 0.12
N TYR A 199 -2.69 -13.07 -1.09
CA TYR A 199 -3.44 -11.84 -1.34
C TYR A 199 -4.86 -12.16 -1.83
N VAL A 200 -5.76 -12.46 -0.90
CA VAL A 200 -7.16 -12.82 -1.21
C VAL A 200 -7.90 -11.67 -1.89
N GLU A 201 -7.64 -10.43 -1.44
CA GLU A 201 -8.25 -9.24 -2.01
C GLU A 201 -7.60 -8.86 -3.34
N GLU A 202 -8.38 -8.82 -4.41
CA GLU A 202 -7.89 -8.43 -5.74
C GLU A 202 -7.26 -7.04 -5.78
N GLN A 203 -7.74 -6.11 -4.93
CA GLN A 203 -7.15 -4.78 -4.78
C GLN A 203 -5.72 -4.82 -4.24
N GLN A 204 -5.35 -5.83 -3.46
CA GLN A 204 -3.98 -6.03 -3.00
C GLN A 204 -3.18 -6.81 -4.05
N LYS A 205 -3.78 -7.83 -4.64
CA LYS A 205 -3.16 -8.64 -5.68
C LYS A 205 -2.71 -7.81 -6.88
N VAL A 206 -3.54 -6.87 -7.37
CA VAL A 206 -3.23 -6.03 -8.53
C VAL A 206 -1.99 -5.14 -8.35
N LYS A 207 -1.56 -4.91 -7.12
CA LYS A 207 -0.37 -4.08 -6.83
C LYS A 207 0.96 -4.75 -7.16
N ILE A 208 0.98 -6.08 -7.25
CA ILE A 208 2.22 -6.82 -7.45
C ILE A 208 2.11 -7.92 -8.51
N TYR A 209 0.97 -8.59 -8.62
CA TYR A 209 0.79 -9.72 -9.53
C TYR A 209 1.08 -9.36 -10.99
N PRO A 210 0.61 -8.21 -11.54
CA PRO A 210 0.93 -7.83 -12.91
C PRO A 210 2.43 -7.67 -13.18
N LEU A 211 3.20 -7.18 -12.22
CA LEU A 211 4.66 -7.09 -12.35
C LEU A 211 5.30 -8.47 -12.46
N LEU A 212 4.90 -9.40 -11.58
CA LEU A 212 5.43 -10.77 -11.62
C LEU A 212 5.16 -11.44 -12.96
N VAL A 213 3.91 -11.31 -13.45
CA VAL A 213 3.50 -11.85 -14.74
C VAL A 213 4.24 -11.18 -15.91
N CYS A 214 4.45 -9.87 -15.84
CA CYS A 214 5.20 -9.13 -16.85
C CYS A 214 6.66 -9.62 -16.95
N LEU A 215 7.37 -9.68 -15.81
CA LEU A 215 8.77 -10.09 -15.78
C LEU A 215 8.95 -11.58 -16.13
N TRP A 216 8.10 -12.44 -15.56
CA TRP A 216 8.06 -13.87 -15.90
C TRP A 216 7.78 -14.10 -17.38
N GLY A 217 6.77 -13.43 -17.92
CA GLY A 217 6.35 -13.59 -19.31
C GLY A 217 7.43 -13.22 -20.31
N ASN A 218 8.20 -12.16 -20.05
CA ASN A 218 9.36 -11.82 -20.89
C ASN A 218 10.39 -12.97 -20.91
N LEU A 219 10.72 -13.56 -19.76
CA LEU A 219 11.69 -14.67 -19.67
C LEU A 219 11.21 -15.93 -20.38
N VAL A 220 9.92 -16.26 -20.25
CA VAL A 220 9.27 -17.43 -20.88
C VAL A 220 9.25 -17.29 -22.41
N ILE A 221 8.88 -16.11 -22.91
CA ILE A 221 8.86 -15.86 -24.37
C ILE A 221 10.26 -15.91 -24.95
N GLU A 222 11.25 -15.35 -24.31
CA GLU A 222 12.67 -15.46 -24.70
C GLU A 222 13.17 -16.92 -24.68
N GLY A 223 12.68 -17.73 -23.72
CA GLY A 223 12.97 -19.17 -23.62
C GLY A 223 12.22 -20.04 -24.62
N LYS A 224 11.23 -19.48 -25.35
CA LYS A 224 10.34 -20.16 -26.30
C LYS A 224 9.37 -21.19 -25.70
N ASP A 225 9.35 -21.37 -24.39
CA ASP A 225 8.40 -22.21 -23.68
C ASP A 225 7.21 -21.35 -23.23
N THR A 226 6.16 -21.30 -24.05
CA THR A 226 4.99 -20.45 -23.83
C THR A 226 3.72 -21.22 -23.48
N GLU A 227 3.85 -22.53 -23.18
CA GLU A 227 2.70 -23.36 -22.83
C GLU A 227 1.97 -22.81 -21.58
N GLY A 228 0.65 -22.64 -21.67
CA GLY A 228 -0.20 -22.12 -20.59
C GLY A 228 -0.01 -20.64 -20.25
N SER A 229 0.90 -19.93 -20.93
CA SER A 229 1.14 -18.51 -20.63
C SER A 229 0.01 -17.59 -21.11
N PHE A 230 -0.70 -17.97 -22.17
CA PHE A 230 -1.81 -17.21 -22.73
C PHE A 230 -2.90 -16.97 -21.67
N GLU A 231 -3.35 -18.01 -21.00
CA GLU A 231 -4.39 -17.95 -19.97
C GLU A 231 -3.95 -17.13 -18.74
N ILE A 232 -2.65 -17.15 -18.42
CA ILE A 232 -2.10 -16.31 -17.31
C ILE A 232 -2.17 -14.83 -17.70
N PHE A 233 -1.81 -14.46 -18.92
CA PHE A 233 -1.93 -13.08 -19.40
C PHE A 233 -3.39 -12.65 -19.48
N GLU A 234 -4.29 -13.47 -20.02
CA GLU A 234 -5.71 -13.18 -20.12
C GLU A 234 -6.34 -12.89 -18.75
N LYS A 235 -6.12 -13.77 -17.75
CA LYS A 235 -6.58 -13.57 -16.37
C LYS A 235 -5.98 -12.32 -15.73
N THR A 236 -4.74 -11.99 -16.06
CA THR A 236 -4.08 -10.78 -15.53
C THR A 236 -4.69 -9.51 -16.15
N LEU A 237 -5.01 -9.53 -17.45
CA LEU A 237 -5.71 -8.43 -18.12
C LEU A 237 -7.13 -8.25 -17.55
N GLU A 238 -7.82 -9.34 -17.24
CA GLU A 238 -9.12 -9.29 -16.56
C GLU A 238 -9.02 -8.66 -15.16
N LEU A 239 -8.03 -9.06 -14.37
CA LEU A 239 -7.73 -8.47 -13.06
C LEU A 239 -7.46 -6.96 -13.18
N LEU A 240 -6.61 -6.54 -14.12
CA LEU A 240 -6.29 -5.13 -14.37
C LEU A 240 -7.53 -4.32 -14.76
N ARG A 241 -8.36 -4.86 -15.65
CA ARG A 241 -9.63 -4.23 -16.07
C ARG A 241 -10.59 -4.06 -14.90
N LYS A 242 -10.79 -5.13 -14.12
CA LYS A 242 -11.69 -5.13 -12.96
C LYS A 242 -11.23 -4.15 -11.88
N GLN A 243 -9.94 -4.03 -11.66
CA GLN A 243 -9.36 -3.12 -10.66
C GLN A 243 -9.04 -1.72 -11.24
N LYS A 244 -9.34 -1.46 -12.51
CA LYS A 244 -9.06 -0.19 -13.20
C LYS A 244 -7.60 0.25 -13.07
N SER A 245 -6.67 -0.71 -13.18
CA SER A 245 -5.23 -0.49 -13.01
C SER A 245 -4.51 -0.49 -14.34
N LEU A 246 -3.64 0.50 -14.55
CA LEU A 246 -2.75 0.58 -15.72
C LEU A 246 -1.37 -0.04 -15.46
N TYR A 247 -1.15 -0.59 -14.25
CA TYR A 247 0.16 -1.11 -13.86
C TYR A 247 0.59 -2.31 -14.70
N CYS A 248 1.68 -2.18 -15.44
CA CYS A 248 2.17 -3.17 -16.40
C CYS A 248 1.19 -3.53 -17.55
N LEU A 249 0.09 -2.79 -17.72
CA LEU A 249 -0.96 -3.14 -18.68
C LEU A 249 -0.44 -3.25 -20.11
N LEU A 250 0.30 -2.24 -20.58
CA LEU A 250 0.82 -2.19 -21.95
C LEU A 250 1.72 -3.39 -22.27
N GLU A 251 2.61 -3.74 -21.33
CA GLU A 251 3.54 -4.84 -21.50
C GLU A 251 2.82 -6.20 -21.49
N ILE A 252 1.86 -6.39 -20.59
CA ILE A 252 1.07 -7.63 -20.53
C ILE A 252 0.22 -7.79 -21.79
N MET A 253 -0.40 -6.72 -22.32
CA MET A 253 -1.12 -6.77 -23.60
C MET A 253 -0.17 -7.18 -24.74
N ARG A 254 1.05 -6.64 -24.77
CA ARG A 254 2.05 -7.00 -25.78
C ARG A 254 2.43 -8.48 -25.69
N LEU A 255 2.70 -9.00 -24.49
CA LEU A 255 3.02 -10.41 -24.27
C LEU A 255 1.85 -11.32 -24.67
N HIS A 256 0.62 -10.95 -24.30
CA HIS A 256 -0.60 -11.69 -24.66
C HIS A 256 -0.78 -11.79 -26.17
N ILE A 257 -0.61 -10.67 -26.89
CA ILE A 257 -0.68 -10.63 -28.35
C ILE A 257 0.40 -11.52 -28.97
N LEU A 258 1.64 -11.44 -28.50
CA LEU A 258 2.74 -12.24 -29.03
C LEU A 258 2.49 -13.75 -28.90
N VAL A 259 1.99 -14.19 -27.75
CA VAL A 259 1.65 -15.61 -27.54
C VAL A 259 0.43 -16.02 -28.34
N GLY A 260 -0.63 -15.19 -28.38
CA GLY A 260 -1.83 -15.47 -29.16
C GLY A 260 -1.53 -15.65 -30.66
N LEU A 261 -0.69 -14.78 -31.24
CA LEU A 261 -0.25 -14.93 -32.65
C LEU A 261 0.56 -16.21 -32.87
N LYS A 262 1.42 -16.59 -31.92
CA LYS A 262 2.18 -17.84 -31.98
C LYS A 262 1.26 -19.07 -31.96
N GLU A 263 0.17 -18.99 -31.18
CA GLU A 263 -0.88 -20.02 -31.12
C GLU A 263 -1.92 -19.91 -32.26
N LYS A 264 -1.69 -19.02 -33.24
CA LYS A 264 -2.58 -18.78 -34.39
C LYS A 264 -4.00 -18.31 -33.99
N ARG A 265 -4.12 -17.59 -32.89
CA ARG A 265 -5.36 -16.91 -32.46
C ARG A 265 -5.55 -15.61 -33.22
N ASP A 266 -6.78 -15.21 -33.46
CA ASP A 266 -7.08 -13.87 -33.99
C ASP A 266 -6.90 -12.83 -32.86
N MET A 267 -5.91 -11.97 -33.02
CA MET A 267 -5.53 -10.91 -32.07
C MET A 267 -5.72 -9.52 -32.67
N SER A 268 -6.54 -9.38 -33.73
CA SER A 268 -6.70 -8.13 -34.47
C SER A 268 -7.25 -7.01 -33.61
N LYS A 269 -8.22 -7.31 -32.76
CA LYS A 269 -8.82 -6.34 -31.83
C LYS A 269 -7.81 -5.87 -30.77
N GLU A 270 -7.10 -6.79 -30.17
CA GLU A 270 -6.09 -6.48 -29.13
C GLU A 270 -4.94 -5.66 -29.72
N GLN A 271 -4.58 -5.89 -31.00
CA GLN A 271 -3.60 -5.10 -31.71
C GLN A 271 -4.08 -3.66 -31.99
N GLU A 272 -5.37 -3.44 -32.15
CA GLU A 272 -5.95 -2.10 -32.25
C GLU A 272 -6.00 -1.42 -30.87
N ASP A 273 -6.48 -2.12 -29.84
CA ASP A 273 -6.58 -1.63 -28.48
C ASP A 273 -5.21 -1.18 -27.92
N ILE A 274 -4.13 -1.94 -28.21
CA ILE A 274 -2.78 -1.57 -27.74
C ILE A 274 -2.26 -0.30 -28.42
N LYS A 275 -2.60 -0.04 -29.68
CA LYS A 275 -2.22 1.20 -30.37
C LYS A 275 -2.93 2.42 -29.77
N ILE A 276 -4.21 2.27 -29.43
CA ILE A 276 -4.98 3.32 -28.76
C ILE A 276 -4.37 3.62 -27.40
N LEU A 277 -4.03 2.59 -26.61
CA LEU A 277 -3.42 2.76 -25.31
C LEU A 277 -2.02 3.40 -25.39
N GLN A 278 -1.21 3.05 -26.40
CA GLN A 278 0.09 3.67 -26.65
C GLN A 278 -0.05 5.17 -26.94
N SER A 279 -0.96 5.54 -27.86
CA SER A 279 -1.24 6.95 -28.17
C SER A 279 -1.69 7.74 -26.93
N PHE A 280 -2.52 7.12 -26.09
CA PHE A 280 -2.96 7.71 -24.83
C PHE A 280 -1.78 7.94 -23.87
N PHE A 281 -0.88 6.96 -23.72
CA PHE A 281 0.30 7.09 -22.84
C PHE A 281 1.26 8.17 -23.35
N GLU A 282 1.44 8.29 -24.66
CA GLU A 282 2.27 9.33 -25.27
C GLU A 282 1.67 10.72 -25.04
N GLU A 283 0.35 10.89 -25.26
CA GLU A 283 -0.36 12.16 -25.06
C GLU A 283 -0.26 12.67 -23.62
N PHE A 284 -0.40 11.77 -22.63
CA PHE A 284 -0.35 12.11 -21.21
C PHE A 284 1.06 11.96 -20.58
N GLY A 285 2.08 11.67 -21.37
CA GLY A 285 3.47 11.53 -20.86
C GLY A 285 3.67 10.39 -19.89
N TYR A 286 2.85 9.31 -19.95
CA TYR A 286 2.94 8.17 -19.06
C TYR A 286 4.11 7.26 -19.44
N GLN A 287 5.12 7.18 -18.56
CA GLN A 287 6.32 6.35 -18.77
C GLN A 287 6.09 4.93 -18.26
N ALA A 288 5.56 4.04 -19.08
CA ALA A 288 5.19 2.68 -18.68
C ALA A 288 6.39 1.87 -18.14
N GLN A 289 7.58 2.02 -18.74
CA GLN A 289 8.77 1.28 -18.34
C GLN A 289 9.32 1.67 -16.97
N SER A 290 9.29 2.95 -16.63
CA SER A 290 9.76 3.43 -15.31
C SER A 290 8.82 3.07 -14.18
N GLN A 291 7.53 2.83 -14.48
CA GLN A 291 6.53 2.45 -13.47
C GLN A 291 6.84 1.11 -12.79
N ILE A 292 7.55 0.19 -13.44
CA ILE A 292 7.96 -1.08 -12.82
C ILE A 292 8.85 -0.90 -11.59
N TYR A 293 9.56 0.23 -11.48
CA TYR A 293 10.42 0.56 -10.33
C TYR A 293 9.69 1.33 -9.22
N VAL A 294 8.41 1.66 -9.40
CA VAL A 294 7.60 2.35 -8.40
C VAL A 294 6.60 1.37 -7.80
N PRO A 295 6.88 0.79 -6.62
CA PRO A 295 5.96 -0.18 -6.02
C PRO A 295 4.60 0.44 -5.73
N GLN A 296 3.55 -0.29 -6.04
CA GLN A 296 2.15 0.05 -5.79
C GLN A 296 1.74 -0.24 -4.34
N ALA A 297 2.59 0.11 -3.38
CA ALA A 297 2.36 -0.20 -1.97
C ALA A 297 1.15 0.54 -1.39
N ASN A 298 0.54 -0.04 -0.37
CA ASN A 298 -0.44 0.66 0.46
C ASN A 298 0.21 1.89 1.09
N GLU A 299 -0.47 3.02 1.04
CA GLU A 299 0.00 4.24 1.68
C GLU A 299 -1.05 4.72 2.69
N ILE A 300 -0.60 4.83 3.94
CA ILE A 300 -1.37 5.49 4.99
C ILE A 300 -1.36 6.98 4.66
N MET A 301 -2.50 7.64 4.76
CA MET A 301 -2.58 9.08 4.63
C MET A 301 -1.81 9.76 5.76
N LEU A 302 -1.09 10.82 5.45
CA LEU A 302 -0.19 11.49 6.38
C LEU A 302 -0.71 12.89 6.69
N GLU A 303 -0.92 13.18 7.97
CA GLU A 303 -1.25 14.51 8.43
C GLU A 303 -0.21 15.03 9.42
N HIS A 304 0.03 16.32 9.37
CA HIS A 304 0.97 16.97 10.28
C HIS A 304 0.36 17.09 11.68
N VAL A 305 1.11 16.66 12.72
CA VAL A 305 0.66 16.69 14.13
C VAL A 305 0.11 18.05 14.55
N GLY A 306 0.73 19.15 14.12
CA GLY A 306 0.26 20.49 14.45
C GLY A 306 -1.10 20.81 13.84
N GLN A 307 -1.32 20.44 12.58
CA GLN A 307 -2.61 20.63 11.92
C GLN A 307 -3.71 19.81 12.59
N TYR A 308 -3.40 18.56 12.95
CA TYR A 308 -4.30 17.71 13.71
C TYR A 308 -4.72 18.34 15.04
N LEU A 309 -3.75 18.72 15.88
CA LEU A 309 -4.04 19.34 17.16
C LEU A 309 -4.87 20.63 17.01
N SER A 310 -4.58 21.43 15.97
CA SER A 310 -5.35 22.63 15.65
C SER A 310 -6.79 22.31 15.26
N THR A 311 -6.98 21.29 14.40
CA THR A 311 -8.29 20.86 13.93
C THR A 311 -9.13 20.30 15.07
N GLU A 312 -8.58 19.38 15.86
CA GLU A 312 -9.29 18.76 16.99
C GLU A 312 -9.60 19.77 18.10
N ARG A 313 -8.67 20.67 18.41
CA ARG A 313 -8.93 21.78 19.34
C ARG A 313 -10.12 22.63 18.90
N LYS A 314 -10.18 22.99 17.60
CA LYS A 314 -11.29 23.78 17.05
C LYS A 314 -12.62 23.04 17.10
N LYS A 315 -12.63 21.72 16.87
CA LYS A 315 -13.85 20.90 16.98
C LYS A 315 -14.46 20.94 18.38
N VAL A 316 -13.62 20.97 19.42
CA VAL A 316 -14.08 21.10 20.83
C VAL A 316 -14.19 22.54 21.29
N ASN A 317 -14.09 23.53 20.39
CA ASN A 317 -14.16 24.95 20.66
C ASN A 317 -13.18 25.43 21.76
N TYR A 318 -11.97 24.90 21.78
CA TYR A 318 -10.94 25.35 22.71
C TYR A 318 -10.05 26.44 22.08
N THR A 319 -9.73 27.47 22.86
CA THR A 319 -8.67 28.43 22.52
C THR A 319 -7.29 27.81 22.72
N GLN A 320 -6.24 28.41 22.15
CA GLN A 320 -4.86 27.96 22.38
C GLN A 320 -4.47 28.05 23.88
N GLU A 321 -4.96 29.05 24.58
CA GLU A 321 -4.77 29.20 26.04
C GLU A 321 -5.42 28.03 26.79
N LYS A 322 -6.70 27.74 26.49
CA LYS A 322 -7.45 26.69 27.19
C LYS A 322 -6.83 25.30 27.02
N ILE A 323 -6.32 24.97 25.82
CA ILE A 323 -5.70 23.66 25.59
C ILE A 323 -4.31 23.57 26.22
N SER A 324 -3.50 24.65 26.14
CA SER A 324 -2.12 24.66 26.65
C SER A 324 -2.03 24.77 28.17
N ASP A 325 -3.11 25.24 28.83
CA ASP A 325 -3.16 25.44 30.27
C ASP A 325 -2.82 24.16 31.04
N GLY A 326 -1.87 24.29 31.98
CA GLY A 326 -1.32 23.17 32.76
C GLY A 326 -0.39 22.22 32.01
N ILE A 327 -0.11 22.44 30.69
CA ILE A 327 0.70 21.55 29.86
C ILE A 327 1.95 22.27 29.33
N CYS A 328 1.77 23.43 28.71
CA CYS A 328 2.87 24.23 28.14
C CYS A 328 2.44 25.68 27.95
N SER A 329 3.38 26.60 27.63
CA SER A 329 3.00 27.97 27.32
C SER A 329 2.20 28.06 26.00
N VAL A 330 1.36 29.10 25.89
CA VAL A 330 0.57 29.35 24.66
C VAL A 330 1.46 29.48 23.43
N GLU A 331 2.61 30.17 23.58
CA GLU A 331 3.58 30.28 22.47
C GLU A 331 4.17 28.94 22.08
N SER A 332 4.45 28.06 23.06
CA SER A 332 4.92 26.71 22.78
C SER A 332 3.87 25.89 22.05
N TYR A 333 2.61 26.00 22.44
CA TYR A 333 1.50 25.34 21.78
C TYR A 333 1.28 25.90 20.36
N SER A 334 1.31 27.22 20.19
CA SER A 334 1.23 27.84 18.86
C SER A 334 2.34 27.36 17.91
N ARG A 335 3.58 27.21 18.44
CA ARG A 335 4.69 26.62 17.65
C ARG A 335 4.43 25.15 17.30
N ILE A 336 3.73 24.38 18.16
CA ILE A 336 3.34 23.00 17.87
C ILE A 336 2.32 22.98 16.71
N GLU A 337 1.28 23.81 16.75
CA GLU A 337 0.32 23.93 15.63
C GLU A 337 1.01 24.32 14.31
N ASN A 338 2.07 25.13 14.39
CA ASN A 338 2.86 25.58 13.25
C ASN A 338 4.03 24.62 12.87
N GLY A 339 4.06 23.41 13.44
CA GLY A 339 4.98 22.37 12.98
C GLY A 339 6.06 21.93 13.96
N ARG A 340 6.23 22.60 15.10
CA ARG A 340 7.19 22.15 16.11
C ARG A 340 6.72 20.83 16.74
N LYS A 341 7.63 19.83 16.81
CA LYS A 341 7.33 18.55 17.46
C LYS A 341 7.08 18.78 18.96
N PRO A 342 5.92 18.38 19.50
CA PRO A 342 5.71 18.37 20.95
C PRO A 342 6.61 17.31 21.61
N THR A 343 6.91 17.48 22.90
CA THR A 343 7.51 16.39 23.69
C THR A 343 6.47 15.27 23.83
N ARG A 344 6.92 14.04 24.14
CA ARG A 344 6.01 12.91 24.33
C ARG A 344 4.96 13.18 25.40
N ASN A 345 5.38 13.81 26.50
CA ASN A 345 4.47 14.14 27.62
C ASN A 345 3.46 15.22 27.20
N ASN A 346 3.92 16.30 26.54
CA ASN A 346 3.01 17.34 26.07
C ASN A 346 2.03 16.79 25.02
N TYR A 347 2.49 15.94 24.07
CA TYR A 347 1.61 15.34 23.09
C TYR A 347 0.50 14.52 23.78
N LYS A 348 0.89 13.64 24.72
CA LYS A 348 -0.06 12.84 25.48
C LYS A 348 -1.08 13.70 26.23
N ALA A 349 -0.60 14.68 27.00
CA ALA A 349 -1.48 15.57 27.79
C ALA A 349 -2.41 16.41 26.90
N LEU A 350 -1.93 16.91 25.75
CA LEU A 350 -2.74 17.67 24.79
C LEU A 350 -3.83 16.81 24.16
N THR A 351 -3.49 15.58 23.75
CA THR A 351 -4.46 14.66 23.13
C THR A 351 -5.47 14.14 24.14
N GLU A 352 -5.07 13.84 25.38
CA GLU A 352 -5.97 13.50 26.48
C GLU A 352 -6.96 14.64 26.76
N LYS A 353 -6.49 15.89 26.79
CA LYS A 353 -7.33 17.08 27.05
C LYS A 353 -8.35 17.36 25.94
N ILE A 354 -8.04 16.95 24.69
CA ILE A 354 -8.96 17.03 23.56
C ILE A 354 -9.88 15.78 23.50
N GLY A 355 -9.55 14.72 24.22
CA GLY A 355 -10.27 13.44 24.16
C GLY A 355 -9.84 12.55 22.99
N THR A 356 -8.62 12.75 22.46
CA THR A 356 -8.08 11.97 21.36
C THR A 356 -6.70 11.44 21.72
N GLU A 357 -6.56 10.12 21.86
CA GLU A 357 -5.28 9.52 22.32
C GLU A 357 -4.46 8.89 21.18
N ASN A 358 -4.99 8.81 19.96
CA ASN A 358 -4.42 7.96 18.93
C ASN A 358 -3.60 8.69 17.87
N ARG A 359 -2.40 8.17 17.56
CA ARG A 359 -1.58 8.57 16.42
C ARG A 359 -2.22 8.18 15.07
N TYR A 360 -3.12 7.22 15.09
CA TYR A 360 -3.78 6.68 13.91
C TYR A 360 -5.29 6.85 14.03
N TYR A 361 -5.94 7.20 12.93
CA TYR A 361 -7.39 7.18 12.84
C TYR A 361 -7.85 6.68 11.47
N ILE A 362 -9.09 6.25 11.39
CA ILE A 362 -9.73 5.88 10.13
C ILE A 362 -10.86 6.87 9.88
N GLU A 363 -10.88 7.42 8.68
CA GLU A 363 -11.98 8.24 8.24
C GLU A 363 -13.26 7.41 8.10
N LEU A 364 -14.40 8.03 8.29
CA LEU A 364 -15.76 7.50 8.19
C LEU A 364 -16.15 6.56 9.34
N VAL A 365 -15.40 5.49 9.61
CA VAL A 365 -15.69 4.55 10.70
C VAL A 365 -14.46 4.40 11.60
N ASN A 366 -14.55 4.87 12.82
CA ASN A 366 -13.47 4.86 13.78
C ASN A 366 -13.61 3.66 14.73
N THR A 367 -13.02 2.53 14.35
CA THR A 367 -13.08 1.29 15.13
C THR A 367 -11.83 0.43 14.90
N GLY A 368 -11.47 -0.38 15.91
CA GLY A 368 -10.47 -1.43 15.79
C GLY A 368 -11.04 -2.79 15.37
N ASN A 369 -12.37 -2.87 15.12
CA ASN A 369 -13.01 -4.11 14.67
C ASN A 369 -12.84 -4.30 13.17
N ILE A 370 -12.14 -5.37 12.78
CA ILE A 370 -11.83 -5.68 11.38
C ILE A 370 -13.09 -5.96 10.55
N ASP A 371 -14.10 -6.61 11.12
CA ASP A 371 -15.33 -6.96 10.40
C ASP A 371 -16.13 -5.70 10.04
N ALA A 372 -16.21 -4.75 10.97
CA ALA A 372 -16.81 -3.43 10.70
C ALA A 372 -16.07 -2.68 9.57
N LEU A 373 -14.74 -2.72 9.55
CA LEU A 373 -13.94 -2.08 8.50
C LEU A 373 -14.13 -2.76 7.13
N LEU A 374 -14.24 -4.08 7.10
CA LEU A 374 -14.53 -4.84 5.88
C LEU A 374 -15.93 -4.53 5.35
N LEU A 375 -16.96 -4.52 6.21
CA LEU A 375 -18.32 -4.14 5.84
C LEU A 375 -18.39 -2.70 5.31
N ARG A 376 -17.73 -1.74 5.97
CA ARG A 376 -17.62 -0.37 5.46
C ARG A 376 -17.04 -0.33 4.04
N ARG A 377 -15.96 -1.10 3.78
CA ARG A 377 -15.34 -1.18 2.43
C ARG A 377 -16.30 -1.79 1.41
N GLU A 378 -17.03 -2.82 1.80
CA GLU A 378 -18.04 -3.46 0.95
C GLU A 378 -19.15 -2.49 0.61
N ILE A 379 -19.73 -1.79 1.60
CA ILE A 379 -20.74 -0.75 1.40
C ILE A 379 -20.22 0.29 0.40
N SER A 380 -19.03 0.84 0.62
CA SER A 380 -18.45 1.84 -0.30
C SER A 380 -18.31 1.28 -1.73
N ARG A 381 -17.81 0.05 -1.87
CA ARG A 381 -17.65 -0.60 -3.18
C ARG A 381 -18.97 -0.77 -3.92
N ILE A 382 -20.01 -1.18 -3.24
CA ILE A 382 -21.33 -1.43 -3.85
C ILE A 382 -21.98 -0.10 -4.24
N LEU A 383 -21.98 0.88 -3.36
CA LEU A 383 -22.54 2.22 -3.62
C LEU A 383 -21.94 2.89 -4.88
N PHE A 384 -20.61 2.75 -5.08
CA PHE A 384 -19.94 3.35 -6.25
C PHE A 384 -19.94 2.46 -7.50
N SER A 385 -20.46 1.23 -7.44
CA SER A 385 -20.46 0.29 -8.57
C SER A 385 -21.86 0.05 -9.18
N GLU A 386 -22.88 0.75 -8.72
CA GLU A 386 -24.30 0.59 -9.14
C GLU A 386 -24.87 -0.84 -9.04
N LYS A 387 -24.29 -1.69 -8.16
CA LYS A 387 -24.72 -3.07 -7.98
C LYS A 387 -25.59 -3.21 -6.74
N SER A 388 -26.77 -3.80 -6.94
CA SER A 388 -27.68 -4.33 -5.91
C SER A 388 -27.73 -3.58 -4.56
N MET A 389 -28.68 -2.66 -4.43
CA MET A 389 -28.91 -1.90 -3.19
C MET A 389 -29.28 -2.78 -1.98
N ASP A 390 -29.93 -3.93 -2.21
CA ASP A 390 -30.27 -4.87 -1.15
C ASP A 390 -29.04 -5.35 -0.37
N LYS A 391 -27.92 -5.57 -1.08
CA LYS A 391 -26.65 -5.93 -0.46
C LYS A 391 -26.06 -4.83 0.40
N VAL A 392 -26.32 -3.57 0.05
CA VAL A 392 -25.88 -2.43 0.88
C VAL A 392 -26.65 -2.41 2.19
N TRP A 393 -27.96 -2.63 2.14
CA TRP A 393 -28.82 -2.73 3.33
C TRP A 393 -28.36 -3.86 4.25
N GLU A 394 -28.15 -5.06 3.70
CA GLU A 394 -27.66 -6.21 4.47
C GLU A 394 -26.31 -5.92 5.15
N SER A 395 -25.38 -5.31 4.42
CA SER A 395 -24.06 -4.93 4.95
C SER A 395 -24.17 -3.80 5.99
N LEU A 396 -25.10 -2.88 5.82
CA LEU A 396 -25.34 -1.80 6.77
C LEU A 396 -25.95 -2.33 8.08
N GLU A 397 -26.93 -3.22 8.03
CA GLU A 397 -27.52 -3.87 9.20
C GLU A 397 -26.45 -4.60 10.01
N LYS A 398 -25.61 -5.41 9.36
CA LYS A 398 -24.48 -6.09 10.01
C LYS A 398 -23.50 -5.11 10.64
N LEU A 399 -23.22 -3.99 9.96
CA LEU A 399 -22.34 -2.96 10.49
C LEU A 399 -22.94 -2.27 11.71
N MET A 400 -24.25 -2.02 11.71
CA MET A 400 -24.98 -1.47 12.85
C MET A 400 -24.95 -2.42 14.05
N GLU A 401 -25.13 -3.72 13.84
CA GLU A 401 -25.01 -4.74 14.90
C GLU A 401 -23.58 -4.76 15.51
N ILE A 402 -22.53 -4.70 14.68
CA ILE A 402 -21.12 -4.74 15.16
C ILE A 402 -20.74 -3.47 15.90
N LEU A 403 -21.17 -2.31 15.42
CA LEU A 403 -20.89 -1.03 16.07
C LEU A 403 -21.78 -0.82 17.30
N GLY A 404 -22.95 -1.44 17.34
CA GLY A 404 -23.85 -1.47 18.48
C GLY A 404 -24.18 -0.07 19.02
N GLU A 405 -24.15 0.06 20.34
CA GLU A 405 -24.35 1.33 21.03
C GLU A 405 -23.09 2.20 21.14
N ASP A 406 -22.18 2.06 20.15
CA ASP A 406 -20.95 2.87 20.14
C ASP A 406 -21.30 4.36 20.13
N GLU A 407 -20.93 5.07 21.20
CA GLU A 407 -21.20 6.51 21.34
C GLU A 407 -20.32 7.39 20.44
N CYS A 408 -19.43 6.79 19.62
CA CYS A 408 -18.59 7.54 18.70
C CYS A 408 -19.44 8.33 17.69
N ALA A 409 -19.43 9.64 17.80
CA ALA A 409 -20.21 10.53 16.94
C ALA A 409 -19.91 10.32 15.44
N GLN A 410 -18.66 10.01 15.10
CA GLN A 410 -18.22 9.73 13.74
C GLN A 410 -18.90 8.47 13.17
N ASN A 411 -19.01 7.39 13.97
CA ASN A 411 -19.67 6.16 13.57
C ASN A 411 -21.16 6.38 13.35
N LYS A 412 -21.82 7.09 14.29
CA LYS A 412 -23.25 7.47 14.18
C LYS A 412 -23.50 8.32 12.90
N GLN A 413 -22.62 9.29 12.64
CA GLN A 413 -22.70 10.14 11.45
C GLN A 413 -22.55 9.32 10.15
N TYR A 414 -21.62 8.38 10.11
CA TYR A 414 -21.43 7.50 8.94
C TYR A 414 -22.66 6.62 8.67
N LEU A 415 -23.17 5.94 9.69
CA LEU A 415 -24.36 5.10 9.57
C LEU A 415 -25.54 5.92 9.03
N LYS A 416 -25.78 7.10 9.62
CA LYS A 416 -26.86 8.01 9.18
C LYS A 416 -26.67 8.51 7.75
N PHE A 417 -25.43 8.80 7.35
CA PHE A 417 -25.11 9.20 5.98
C PHE A 417 -25.47 8.08 4.97
N ILE A 418 -25.14 6.83 5.27
CA ILE A 418 -25.47 5.71 4.38
C ILE A 418 -26.99 5.49 4.29
N GLU A 419 -27.72 5.56 5.40
CA GLU A 419 -29.19 5.49 5.41
C GLU A 419 -29.81 6.57 4.49
N ILE A 420 -29.33 7.81 4.58
CA ILE A 420 -29.79 8.92 3.74
C ILE A 420 -29.48 8.64 2.25
N CYS A 421 -28.26 8.18 1.93
CA CYS A 421 -27.90 7.83 0.55
C CYS A 421 -28.83 6.76 -0.02
N LEU A 422 -29.11 5.70 0.74
CA LEU A 422 -30.03 4.64 0.31
C LEU A 422 -31.46 5.15 0.13
N SER A 423 -31.95 5.98 1.04
CA SER A 423 -33.27 6.60 0.92
C SER A 423 -33.40 7.48 -0.32
N LEU A 424 -32.37 8.27 -0.66
CA LEU A 424 -32.36 9.12 -1.85
C LEU A 424 -32.33 8.31 -3.16
N ILE A 425 -31.59 7.19 -3.17
CA ILE A 425 -31.56 6.29 -4.33
C ILE A 425 -32.93 5.66 -4.57
N HIS A 426 -33.62 5.18 -3.53
CA HIS A 426 -34.99 4.68 -3.63
C HIS A 426 -36.00 5.70 -4.15
N ILE A 427 -35.83 6.97 -3.84
CA ILE A 427 -36.69 8.05 -4.37
C ILE A 427 -36.40 8.31 -5.85
N SER A 428 -35.18 8.13 -6.32
CA SER A 428 -34.78 8.42 -7.70
C SER A 428 -35.02 7.26 -8.69
N GLU A 429 -35.08 6.01 -8.22
CA GLU A 429 -35.36 4.84 -9.07
C GLU A 429 -36.76 4.85 -9.71
N PRO A 430 -37.87 5.18 -9.00
CA PRO A 430 -39.18 5.24 -9.64
C PRO A 430 -39.30 6.28 -10.76
N THR A 431 -38.53 7.37 -10.68
CA THR A 431 -38.50 8.42 -11.68
C THR A 431 -37.77 7.99 -12.97
N ARG A 432 -36.79 7.10 -12.87
CA ARG A 432 -36.11 6.49 -14.03
C ARG A 432 -37.00 5.49 -14.77
N LEU A 433 -37.79 4.68 -14.05
CA LEU A 433 -38.75 3.74 -14.63
C LEU A 433 -39.97 4.42 -15.25
N ALA A 434 -40.31 5.63 -14.83
CA ALA A 434 -41.42 6.43 -15.41
C ALA A 434 -41.00 7.21 -16.68
N LEU A 435 -39.72 7.22 -17.05
CA LEU A 435 -39.16 7.90 -18.21
C LEU A 435 -38.74 6.95 -19.35
N ILE A 436 -39.00 5.64 -19.23
CA ILE A 436 -38.90 4.60 -20.24
C ILE A 436 -40.30 4.15 -20.64
#